data_4e32ceed51108ee802d056773760a98d
#
_entry.id   4e32ceed51108ee802d056773760a98d
#
_cell.length_a   1.000
_cell.length_b   1.000
_cell.length_c   1.000
_cell.angle_alpha   90.00
_cell.angle_beta   90.00
_cell.angle_gamma   90.00
#
_symmetry.space_group_name_H-M   'P 1'
#
loop_
_entity.id
_entity.type
_entity.pdbx_description
1 polymer ?
#
loop_
_entity_poly.entity_id
_entity_poly.type
_entity_poly.pdbx_seq_one_letter_code
_entity_poly.pdbx_strand_id
1 'polypeptide(L)'
;MMGRINNQTLYLILFSTLLLTIIFLFSFFVLIPKGKEYRLLRLESMKEEKVVNQARNDYKATNEKLEKLQKDNAKTIKAYKIPFNPRKFTKAYADEFQNLFLTELSMADENGSFKVYEVNVTTKITSPESFYNFLEKINKSQWIIGVNFPIHFERDGELIKSSFTMKVHNHEEKKEKKED
;
A
#
# COMPACT_ATOMS: atom_id res chain seq x y z
N MET A 1 -2.26 72.17 -60.62
CA MET A 1 -0.84 71.85 -60.93
C MET A 1 -0.65 70.31 -60.87
N MET A 2 -0.78 69.66 -62.01
CA MET A 2 -0.42 68.27 -62.17
C MET A 2 1.08 68.18 -62.44
N GLY A 3 1.87 67.86 -61.44
CA GLY A 3 3.30 67.70 -61.64
C GLY A 3 3.54 66.50 -62.55
N ARG A 4 4.29 66.69 -63.65
CA ARG A 4 4.77 65.63 -64.54
C ARG A 4 5.58 64.62 -63.68
N ILE A 5 4.93 63.51 -63.30
CA ILE A 5 5.63 62.40 -62.61
C ILE A 5 6.66 61.89 -63.62
N ASN A 6 7.94 62.06 -63.31
CA ASN A 6 9.04 61.59 -64.11
C ASN A 6 8.96 60.03 -64.14
N ASN A 7 9.14 59.40 -65.31
CA ASN A 7 9.05 57.97 -65.47
C ASN A 7 9.92 57.21 -64.45
N GLN A 8 11.02 57.78 -64.01
CA GLN A 8 11.88 57.20 -62.94
C GLN A 8 11.20 57.15 -61.58
N THR A 9 10.44 58.15 -61.16
CA THR A 9 9.71 58.20 -59.92
C THR A 9 8.54 57.18 -59.93
N LEU A 10 7.94 56.99 -61.11
CA LEU A 10 6.85 56.00 -61.27
C LEU A 10 7.36 54.58 -61.13
N TYR A 11 8.54 54.25 -61.70
CA TYR A 11 9.17 52.99 -61.51
C TYR A 11 9.60 52.71 -60.03
N LEU A 12 10.12 53.71 -59.33
CA LEU A 12 10.48 53.61 -57.91
C LEU A 12 9.27 53.32 -57.03
N ILE A 13 8.15 54.00 -57.29
CA ILE A 13 6.91 53.77 -56.52
C ILE A 13 6.39 52.36 -56.81
N LEU A 14 6.38 51.93 -58.06
CA LEU A 14 5.90 50.60 -58.46
C LEU A 14 6.78 49.49 -57.87
N PHE A 15 8.10 49.68 -57.86
CA PHE A 15 9.04 48.73 -57.25
C PHE A 15 8.86 48.67 -55.72
N SER A 16 8.70 49.85 -55.08
CA SER A 16 8.45 49.92 -53.62
C SER A 16 7.14 49.23 -53.23
N THR A 17 6.06 49.45 -53.96
CA THR A 17 4.78 48.76 -53.69
C THR A 17 4.84 47.26 -53.94
N LEU A 18 5.55 46.83 -54.98
CA LEU A 18 5.78 45.44 -55.26
C LEU A 18 6.52 44.73 -54.07
N LEU A 19 7.61 45.37 -53.61
CA LEU A 19 8.43 44.88 -52.54
C LEU A 19 7.63 44.75 -51.22
N LEU A 20 6.83 45.77 -50.91
CA LEU A 20 5.96 45.83 -49.76
C LEU A 20 4.90 44.70 -49.80
N THR A 21 4.35 44.44 -50.99
CA THR A 21 3.38 43.33 -51.20
C THR A 21 4.02 41.97 -50.98
N ILE A 22 5.26 41.77 -51.43
CA ILE A 22 6.00 40.54 -51.22
C ILE A 22 6.26 40.29 -49.72
N ILE A 23 6.68 41.35 -49.00
CA ILE A 23 6.92 41.23 -47.52
C ILE A 23 5.61 40.90 -46.81
N PHE A 24 4.51 41.49 -47.21
CA PHE A 24 3.21 41.24 -46.60
C PHE A 24 2.72 39.79 -46.84
N LEU A 25 2.87 39.28 -48.07
CA LEU A 25 2.55 37.93 -48.43
C LEU A 25 3.43 36.94 -47.65
N PHE A 26 4.72 37.18 -47.56
CA PHE A 26 5.65 36.35 -46.82
C PHE A 26 5.27 36.31 -45.32
N SER A 27 4.97 37.45 -44.73
CA SER A 27 4.51 37.53 -43.34
C SER A 27 3.23 36.71 -43.11
N PHE A 28 2.28 36.83 -44.03
CA PHE A 28 0.99 36.14 -43.89
C PHE A 28 1.12 34.60 -44.06
N PHE A 29 1.90 34.15 -45.06
CA PHE A 29 2.00 32.75 -45.38
C PHE A 29 3.01 31.96 -44.49
N VAL A 30 4.00 32.65 -43.93
CA VAL A 30 5.07 31.98 -43.15
C VAL A 30 4.92 32.21 -41.66
N LEU A 31 4.69 33.44 -41.22
CA LEU A 31 4.64 33.72 -39.76
C LEU A 31 3.37 33.17 -39.09
N ILE A 32 2.23 33.28 -39.75
CA ILE A 32 0.97 32.85 -39.14
C ILE A 32 0.92 31.32 -38.93
N PRO A 33 1.22 30.46 -39.93
CA PRO A 33 1.19 29.03 -39.73
C PRO A 33 2.22 28.57 -38.69
N LYS A 34 3.47 29.10 -38.74
CA LYS A 34 4.50 28.77 -37.74
C LYS A 34 4.11 29.16 -36.30
N GLY A 35 3.44 30.32 -36.15
CA GLY A 35 2.93 30.77 -34.88
C GLY A 35 1.85 29.85 -34.30
N LYS A 36 0.99 29.27 -35.15
CA LYS A 36 -0.02 28.28 -34.73
C LYS A 36 0.62 26.97 -34.31
N GLU A 37 1.57 26.47 -35.08
CA GLU A 37 2.32 25.26 -34.79
C GLU A 37 3.07 25.34 -33.45
N TYR A 38 3.75 26.45 -33.20
CA TYR A 38 4.42 26.72 -31.93
C TYR A 38 3.46 26.76 -30.75
N ARG A 39 2.26 27.35 -30.91
CA ARG A 39 1.22 27.32 -29.86
C ARG A 39 0.69 25.91 -29.57
N LEU A 40 0.51 25.09 -30.60
CA LEU A 40 0.07 23.70 -30.44
C LEU A 40 1.11 22.88 -29.67
N LEU A 41 2.38 22.95 -30.08
CA LEU A 41 3.48 22.27 -29.38
C LEU A 41 3.59 22.71 -27.92
N ARG A 42 3.44 24.01 -27.65
CA ARG A 42 3.46 24.48 -26.27
C ARG A 42 2.27 23.99 -25.45
N LEU A 43 1.09 23.91 -26.02
CA LEU A 43 -0.09 23.37 -25.36
C LEU A 43 0.06 21.85 -25.08
N GLU A 44 0.67 21.14 -26.00
CA GLU A 44 0.97 19.69 -25.86
C GLU A 44 1.99 19.46 -24.74
N SER A 45 3.10 20.17 -24.73
CA SER A 45 4.08 20.16 -23.64
C SER A 45 3.45 20.49 -22.28
N MET A 46 2.58 21.49 -22.22
CA MET A 46 1.88 21.83 -20.97
C MET A 46 0.93 20.70 -20.50
N LYS A 47 0.30 19.98 -21.44
CA LYS A 47 -0.56 18.84 -21.10
C LYS A 47 0.28 17.68 -20.57
N GLU A 48 1.39 17.36 -21.23
CA GLU A 48 2.32 16.33 -20.80
C GLU A 48 2.89 16.64 -19.40
N GLU A 49 3.32 17.88 -19.18
CA GLU A 49 3.82 18.32 -17.88
C GLU A 49 2.76 18.16 -16.77
N LYS A 50 1.50 18.52 -17.06
CA LYS A 50 0.39 18.32 -16.11
C LYS A 50 0.18 16.85 -15.79
N VAL A 51 0.20 15.96 -16.78
CA VAL A 51 0.04 14.50 -16.58
C VAL A 51 1.18 13.96 -15.74
N VAL A 52 2.42 14.33 -16.04
CA VAL A 52 3.61 13.92 -15.28
C VAL A 52 3.54 14.42 -13.83
N ASN A 53 3.16 15.68 -13.63
CA ASN A 53 3.03 16.25 -12.28
C ASN A 53 1.90 15.58 -11.50
N GLN A 54 0.78 15.27 -12.14
CA GLN A 54 -0.32 14.54 -11.52
C GLN A 54 0.13 13.12 -11.11
N ALA A 55 0.75 12.38 -12.02
CA ALA A 55 1.27 11.05 -11.74
C ALA A 55 2.30 11.07 -10.59
N ARG A 56 3.16 12.09 -10.54
CA ARG A 56 4.13 12.28 -9.44
C ARG A 56 3.44 12.53 -8.10
N ASN A 57 2.40 13.39 -8.10
CA ASN A 57 1.64 13.67 -6.89
C ASN A 57 0.87 12.44 -6.39
N ASP A 58 0.26 11.68 -7.30
CA ASP A 58 -0.45 10.43 -6.97
C ASP A 58 0.51 9.37 -6.42
N TYR A 59 1.70 9.24 -7.03
CA TYR A 59 2.76 8.38 -6.51
C TYR A 59 3.18 8.78 -5.09
N LYS A 60 3.43 10.09 -4.87
CA LYS A 60 3.82 10.60 -3.55
C LYS A 60 2.74 10.34 -2.51
N ALA A 61 1.49 10.64 -2.81
CA ALA A 61 0.35 10.39 -1.92
C ALA A 61 0.18 8.90 -1.60
N THR A 62 0.39 8.03 -2.60
CA THR A 62 0.32 6.58 -2.42
C THR A 62 1.46 6.07 -1.54
N ASN A 63 2.67 6.58 -1.74
CA ASN A 63 3.83 6.21 -0.93
C ASN A 63 3.68 6.66 0.53
N GLU A 64 3.23 7.89 0.76
CA GLU A 64 2.93 8.40 2.11
C GLU A 64 1.86 7.54 2.81
N LYS A 65 0.82 7.13 2.07
CA LYS A 65 -0.21 6.23 2.58
C LYS A 65 0.35 4.85 2.92
N LEU A 66 1.23 4.31 2.07
CA LEU A 66 1.90 3.04 2.30
C LEU A 66 2.78 3.09 3.55
N GLU A 67 3.61 4.13 3.69
CA GLU A 67 4.47 4.32 4.85
C GLU A 67 3.65 4.43 6.15
N LYS A 68 2.54 5.16 6.11
CA LYS A 68 1.62 5.26 7.24
C LYS A 68 1.04 3.90 7.60
N LEU A 69 0.53 3.14 6.61
CA LEU A 69 -0.02 1.81 6.83
C LEU A 69 1.04 0.85 7.39
N GLN A 70 2.27 0.91 6.90
CA GLN A 70 3.38 0.10 7.40
C GLN A 70 3.74 0.45 8.84
N LYS A 71 3.73 1.75 9.18
CA LYS A 71 4.00 2.24 10.54
C LYS A 71 2.89 1.82 11.51
N ASP A 72 1.64 2.04 11.12
CA ASP A 72 0.47 1.72 11.96
C ASP A 72 0.35 0.20 12.19
N ASN A 73 0.75 -0.62 11.21
CA ASN A 73 0.70 -2.08 11.28
C ASN A 73 2.06 -2.76 11.53
N ALA A 74 3.08 -2.00 11.95
CA ALA A 74 4.44 -2.52 12.08
C ALA A 74 4.53 -3.76 12.99
N LYS A 75 3.73 -3.81 14.07
CA LYS A 75 3.65 -4.96 14.99
C LYS A 75 3.09 -6.19 14.27
N THR A 76 1.99 -6.05 13.55
CA THR A 76 1.35 -7.14 12.80
C THR A 76 2.27 -7.66 11.68
N ILE A 77 2.93 -6.75 10.96
CA ILE A 77 3.89 -7.11 9.90
C ILE A 77 5.08 -7.91 10.47
N LYS A 78 5.58 -7.52 11.65
CA LYS A 78 6.64 -8.27 12.33
C LYS A 78 6.12 -9.64 12.79
N ALA A 79 4.94 -9.68 13.40
CA ALA A 79 4.34 -10.92 13.88
C ALA A 79 4.06 -11.92 12.74
N TYR A 80 3.72 -11.41 11.54
CA TYR A 80 3.49 -12.22 10.35
C TYR A 80 4.74 -13.01 9.91
N LYS A 81 5.92 -12.48 10.14
CA LYS A 81 7.21 -13.09 9.76
C LYS A 81 7.74 -14.06 10.82
N ILE A 82 7.17 -14.09 12.02
CA ILE A 82 7.66 -14.92 13.12
C ILE A 82 6.90 -16.23 13.15
N PRO A 83 7.56 -17.38 12.93
CA PRO A 83 6.90 -18.67 13.02
C PRO A 83 6.45 -18.94 14.45
N PHE A 84 5.28 -19.54 14.60
CA PHE A 84 4.77 -19.94 15.90
C PHE A 84 5.56 -21.11 16.46
N ASN A 85 5.92 -21.01 17.75
CA ASN A 85 6.58 -22.09 18.46
C ASN A 85 5.79 -22.47 19.72
N PRO A 86 5.14 -23.66 19.73
CA PRO A 86 4.32 -24.11 20.84
C PRO A 86 5.06 -24.15 22.18
N ARG A 87 6.34 -24.58 22.18
CA ARG A 87 7.15 -24.69 23.41
C ARG A 87 7.46 -23.29 23.98
N LYS A 88 7.75 -22.31 23.13
CA LYS A 88 7.96 -20.91 23.57
C LYS A 88 6.67 -20.31 24.10
N PHE A 89 5.55 -20.62 23.47
CA PHE A 89 4.23 -20.18 23.92
C PHE A 89 3.92 -20.76 25.30
N THR A 90 3.99 -22.07 25.47
CA THR A 90 3.73 -22.72 26.76
C THR A 90 4.61 -22.13 27.87
N LYS A 91 5.90 -21.93 27.59
CA LYS A 91 6.83 -21.35 28.57
C LYS A 91 6.49 -19.88 28.92
N ALA A 92 6.06 -19.08 27.93
CA ALA A 92 5.74 -17.67 28.13
C ALA A 92 4.47 -17.45 28.97
N TYR A 93 3.56 -18.41 28.97
CA TYR A 93 2.26 -18.32 29.66
C TYR A 93 2.13 -19.31 30.83
N ALA A 94 3.20 -20.04 31.17
CA ALA A 94 3.20 -21.01 32.27
C ALA A 94 2.83 -20.38 33.61
N ASP A 95 3.21 -19.14 33.86
CA ASP A 95 2.96 -18.44 35.13
C ASP A 95 1.49 -18.01 35.33
N GLU A 96 0.69 -18.00 34.25
CA GLU A 96 -0.72 -17.59 34.29
C GLU A 96 -1.64 -18.75 34.74
N PHE A 97 -1.18 -19.97 34.52
CA PHE A 97 -1.98 -21.19 34.72
C PHE A 97 -1.20 -22.21 35.56
N GLN A 98 -1.92 -23.04 36.32
CA GLN A 98 -1.29 -24.17 36.97
C GLN A 98 -0.80 -25.19 35.95
N ASN A 99 -1.62 -25.42 34.92
CA ASN A 99 -1.29 -26.27 33.80
C ASN A 99 -1.76 -25.64 32.51
N LEU A 100 -0.91 -25.75 31.47
CA LEU A 100 -1.21 -25.29 30.13
C LEU A 100 -0.75 -26.34 29.12
N PHE A 101 -1.69 -26.94 28.41
CA PHE A 101 -1.44 -27.93 27.38
C PHE A 101 -1.91 -27.44 26.03
N LEU A 102 -1.08 -27.61 25.00
CA LEU A 102 -1.41 -27.39 23.63
C LEU A 102 -1.37 -28.69 22.85
N THR A 103 -2.45 -28.97 22.14
CA THR A 103 -2.54 -30.11 21.22
C THR A 103 -2.78 -29.57 19.81
N GLU A 104 -1.90 -29.89 18.87
CA GLU A 104 -2.10 -29.50 17.47
C GLU A 104 -3.23 -30.37 16.89
N LEU A 105 -4.26 -29.72 16.38
CA LEU A 105 -5.36 -30.36 15.66
C LEU A 105 -4.98 -30.44 14.18
N SER A 106 -5.26 -31.58 13.53
CA SER A 106 -4.91 -31.84 12.12
C SER A 106 -5.68 -30.98 11.10
N MET A 107 -6.39 -29.95 11.52
CA MET A 107 -7.14 -29.04 10.68
C MET A 107 -6.21 -27.91 10.22
N ALA A 108 -5.52 -28.13 9.09
CA ALA A 108 -4.89 -27.05 8.36
C ALA A 108 -5.94 -26.33 7.53
N ASP A 109 -5.89 -25.01 7.48
CA ASP A 109 -6.60 -24.21 6.46
C ASP A 109 -6.17 -24.70 5.08
N GLU A 110 -7.05 -24.64 4.06
CA GLU A 110 -6.73 -25.09 2.69
C GLU A 110 -5.43 -24.49 2.11
N ASN A 111 -5.01 -23.35 2.64
CA ASN A 111 -3.78 -22.66 2.23
C ASN A 111 -2.55 -22.96 3.11
N GLY A 112 -2.68 -23.77 4.17
CA GLY A 112 -1.57 -24.11 5.07
C GLY A 112 -0.99 -22.96 5.89
N SER A 113 -1.60 -21.77 5.83
CA SER A 113 -1.09 -20.55 6.49
C SER A 113 -1.43 -20.50 7.98
N PHE A 114 -2.38 -21.30 8.43
CA PHE A 114 -2.85 -21.32 9.81
C PHE A 114 -2.87 -22.74 10.36
N LYS A 115 -2.44 -22.87 11.62
CA LYS A 115 -2.57 -24.08 12.41
C LYS A 115 -3.58 -23.87 13.53
N VAL A 116 -4.34 -24.89 13.83
CA VAL A 116 -5.32 -24.89 14.92
C VAL A 116 -4.79 -25.72 16.07
N TYR A 117 -4.81 -25.15 17.25
CA TYR A 117 -4.43 -25.81 18.49
C TYR A 117 -5.61 -25.87 19.44
N GLU A 118 -5.81 -26.99 20.08
CA GLU A 118 -6.64 -27.12 21.27
C GLU A 118 -5.81 -26.68 22.47
N VAL A 119 -6.37 -25.81 23.29
CA VAL A 119 -5.73 -25.28 24.49
C VAL A 119 -6.52 -25.74 25.70
N ASN A 120 -5.87 -26.48 26.55
CA ASN A 120 -6.42 -26.96 27.82
C ASN A 120 -5.65 -26.29 28.96
N VAL A 121 -6.34 -25.52 29.78
CA VAL A 121 -5.75 -24.78 30.90
C VAL A 121 -6.47 -25.10 32.21
N THR A 122 -5.71 -25.07 33.29
CA THR A 122 -6.24 -25.24 34.64
C THR A 122 -5.86 -24.05 35.49
N THR A 123 -6.83 -23.41 36.14
CA THR A 123 -6.63 -22.26 37.02
C THR A 123 -7.28 -22.50 38.37
N LYS A 124 -6.83 -21.79 39.42
CA LYS A 124 -7.57 -21.72 40.70
C LYS A 124 -8.80 -20.87 40.54
N ILE A 125 -9.88 -21.20 41.26
CA ILE A 125 -11.12 -20.41 41.28
C ILE A 125 -10.90 -19.17 42.16
N THR A 126 -10.12 -18.21 41.65
CA THR A 126 -9.97 -16.92 42.35
C THR A 126 -10.67 -15.79 41.64
N SER A 127 -10.61 -15.76 40.30
CA SER A 127 -11.23 -14.72 39.51
C SER A 127 -11.17 -15.06 38.02
N PRO A 128 -12.14 -14.64 37.20
CA PRO A 128 -12.03 -14.66 35.74
C PRO A 128 -10.87 -13.80 35.22
N GLU A 129 -10.28 -12.98 36.09
CA GLU A 129 -9.22 -12.03 35.77
C GLU A 129 -7.98 -12.68 35.16
N SER A 130 -7.59 -13.87 35.62
CA SER A 130 -6.47 -14.61 35.05
C SER A 130 -6.67 -14.92 33.56
N PHE A 131 -7.90 -15.28 33.18
CA PHE A 131 -8.24 -15.54 31.80
C PHE A 131 -8.25 -14.27 30.93
N TYR A 132 -8.77 -13.16 31.44
CA TYR A 132 -8.71 -11.88 30.74
C TYR A 132 -7.29 -11.38 30.57
N ASN A 133 -6.46 -11.52 31.61
CA ASN A 133 -5.03 -11.17 31.54
C ASN A 133 -4.30 -12.03 30.49
N PHE A 134 -4.64 -13.30 30.40
CA PHE A 134 -4.12 -14.19 29.35
C PHE A 134 -4.52 -13.71 27.94
N LEU A 135 -5.81 -13.38 27.72
CA LEU A 135 -6.26 -12.85 26.42
C LEU A 135 -5.55 -11.54 26.08
N GLU A 136 -5.36 -10.65 27.04
CA GLU A 136 -4.64 -9.39 26.83
C GLU A 136 -3.17 -9.64 26.47
N LYS A 137 -2.51 -10.58 27.16
CA LYS A 137 -1.13 -11.00 26.85
C LYS A 137 -1.01 -11.65 25.48
N ILE A 138 -1.97 -12.49 25.08
CA ILE A 138 -2.03 -13.05 23.72
C ILE A 138 -2.12 -11.92 22.69
N ASN A 139 -2.98 -10.94 22.89
CA ASN A 139 -3.14 -9.81 21.97
C ASN A 139 -1.87 -8.95 21.88
N LYS A 140 -1.06 -8.92 22.93
CA LYS A 140 0.25 -8.24 22.97
C LYS A 140 1.41 -9.13 22.52
N SER A 141 1.17 -10.41 22.21
CA SER A 141 2.21 -11.37 21.81
C SER A 141 2.88 -10.99 20.48
N GLN A 142 4.01 -11.65 20.22
CA GLN A 142 4.72 -11.53 18.96
C GLN A 142 4.15 -12.39 17.83
N TRP A 143 3.12 -13.17 18.10
CA TRP A 143 2.46 -14.05 17.14
C TRP A 143 1.07 -13.55 16.78
N ILE A 144 0.57 -13.94 15.64
CA ILE A 144 -0.82 -13.71 15.24
C ILE A 144 -1.64 -14.90 15.70
N ILE A 145 -2.41 -14.69 16.76
CA ILE A 145 -3.23 -15.71 17.40
C ILE A 145 -4.66 -15.21 17.49
N GLY A 146 -5.60 -16.04 17.00
CA GLY A 146 -7.02 -15.86 17.19
C GLY A 146 -7.56 -16.92 18.14
N VAL A 147 -8.26 -16.52 19.19
CA VAL A 147 -8.97 -17.45 20.09
C VAL A 147 -10.37 -17.66 19.54
N ASN A 148 -10.76 -18.92 19.36
CA ASN A 148 -12.09 -19.27 18.86
C ASN A 148 -13.05 -19.55 20.02
N PHE A 149 -14.29 -19.17 19.83
CA PHE A 149 -15.39 -19.50 20.74
C PHE A 149 -16.18 -20.70 20.19
N PRO A 150 -16.84 -21.50 21.04
CA PRO A 150 -17.02 -21.32 22.47
C PRO A 150 -15.80 -21.74 23.31
N ILE A 151 -15.72 -21.17 24.53
CA ILE A 151 -14.79 -21.63 25.57
C ILE A 151 -15.58 -22.50 26.54
N HIS A 152 -15.11 -23.69 26.78
CA HIS A 152 -15.72 -24.59 27.73
C HIS A 152 -15.06 -24.44 29.10
N PHE A 153 -15.85 -24.26 30.14
CA PHE A 153 -15.40 -24.16 31.51
C PHE A 153 -16.00 -25.31 32.32
N GLU A 154 -15.16 -26.06 33.00
CA GLU A 154 -15.56 -27.13 33.88
C GLU A 154 -14.95 -26.92 35.27
N ARG A 155 -15.76 -27.02 36.30
CA ARG A 155 -15.29 -26.89 37.65
C ARG A 155 -14.82 -28.27 38.18
N ASP A 156 -13.61 -28.32 38.73
CA ASP A 156 -13.03 -29.49 39.36
C ASP A 156 -12.51 -29.12 40.76
N GLY A 157 -13.41 -29.26 41.77
CA GLY A 157 -13.13 -28.81 43.14
C GLY A 157 -12.88 -27.33 43.26
N GLU A 158 -11.65 -26.94 43.63
CA GLU A 158 -11.17 -25.55 43.71
C GLU A 158 -10.52 -25.06 42.42
N LEU A 159 -10.55 -25.88 41.37
CA LEU A 159 -9.97 -25.57 40.08
C LEU A 159 -11.04 -25.37 39.03
N ILE A 160 -10.69 -24.56 38.02
CA ILE A 160 -11.44 -24.44 36.77
C ILE A 160 -10.56 -24.97 35.65
N LYS A 161 -11.06 -25.95 34.93
CA LYS A 161 -10.53 -26.43 33.67
C LYS A 161 -11.20 -25.64 32.55
N SER A 162 -10.42 -25.05 31.66
CA SER A 162 -10.96 -24.36 30.50
C SER A 162 -10.36 -24.96 29.24
N SER A 163 -11.22 -25.25 28.28
CA SER A 163 -10.78 -25.73 26.96
C SER A 163 -11.34 -24.83 25.85
N PHE A 164 -10.49 -24.50 24.89
CA PHE A 164 -10.82 -23.70 23.73
C PHE A 164 -9.87 -24.00 22.59
N THR A 165 -10.22 -23.55 21.40
CA THR A 165 -9.31 -23.66 20.26
C THR A 165 -8.71 -22.30 19.94
N MET A 166 -7.46 -22.30 19.49
CA MET A 166 -6.82 -21.11 18.96
C MET A 166 -6.30 -21.37 17.54
N LYS A 167 -6.47 -20.38 16.68
CA LYS A 167 -5.95 -20.36 15.32
C LYS A 167 -4.69 -19.50 15.30
N VAL A 168 -3.58 -20.06 14.84
CA VAL A 168 -2.28 -19.38 14.88
C VAL A 168 -1.73 -19.30 13.46
N HIS A 169 -1.27 -18.11 13.07
CA HIS A 169 -0.58 -17.94 11.81
C HIS A 169 0.80 -18.61 11.88
N ASN A 170 1.05 -19.53 10.96
CA ASN A 170 2.33 -20.19 10.81
C ASN A 170 2.93 -19.81 9.46
N HIS A 171 3.98 -18.99 9.50
CA HIS A 171 4.72 -18.66 8.30
C HIS A 171 5.64 -19.83 7.94
N GLU A 172 5.17 -20.72 7.07
CA GLU A 172 6.05 -21.67 6.42
C GLU A 172 6.69 -20.94 5.22
N GLU A 173 8.00 -20.68 5.28
CA GLU A 173 8.75 -20.32 4.09
C GLU A 173 8.54 -21.45 3.06
N LYS A 174 7.74 -21.19 2.02
CA LYS A 174 7.72 -22.05 0.84
C LYS A 174 9.16 -22.12 0.35
N LYS A 175 9.82 -23.23 0.62
CA LYS A 175 11.07 -23.55 -0.08
C LYS A 175 10.73 -23.54 -1.55
N GLU A 176 11.13 -22.47 -2.25
CA GLU A 176 11.14 -22.48 -3.71
C GLU A 176 11.87 -23.74 -4.13
N LYS A 177 11.13 -24.69 -4.72
CA LYS A 177 11.74 -25.77 -5.49
C LYS A 177 12.56 -25.06 -6.56
N LYS A 178 13.88 -25.04 -6.40
CA LYS A 178 14.77 -24.85 -7.52
C LYS A 178 14.47 -26.01 -8.46
N GLU A 179 13.80 -25.70 -9.55
CA GLU A 179 13.79 -26.55 -10.73
C GLU A 179 15.21 -26.47 -11.30
N ASP A 180 15.93 -27.57 -11.16
CA ASP A 180 17.16 -27.85 -11.93
C ASP A 180 16.79 -28.20 -13.38
#